data_21c1b5edf5607538d48e7c81977d0475
#
_entry.id   21c1b5edf5607538d48e7c81977d0475
#
_cell.length_a   1.000
_cell.length_b   1.000
_cell.length_c   1.000
_cell.angle_alpha   90.00
_cell.angle_beta   90.00
_cell.angle_gamma   90.00
#
_symmetry.space_group_name_H-M   'P 1'
#
loop_
_entity.id
_entity.type
_entity.pdbx_description
1 polymer ?
#
loop_
_entity_poly.entity_id
_entity_poly.type
_entity_poly.pdbx_seq_one_letter_code
_entity_poly.pdbx_strand_id
1 'polypeptide(L)'
;MEPWHKSVADAFGVLTGEVRTVRGYEGWERDDAKGRSEENPYLPYQITEPRVLRRFPDADRAFEGRLIGGCLDCLVNILGTKYDGTVDFVEKYKEDGFVWFLEACDLNVFAIRRAIWQMEHAGW
;
A
#
# COMPACT_ATOMS: atom_id res chain seq x y z
N MET A 1 22.59 -17.15 7.45
CA MET A 1 21.72 -16.19 6.73
C MET A 1 20.33 -16.46 7.26
N GLU A 2 19.78 -15.55 8.03
CA GLU A 2 18.45 -15.74 8.60
C GLU A 2 17.41 -15.73 7.48
N PRO A 3 16.40 -16.59 7.55
CA PRO A 3 15.35 -16.60 6.54
C PRO A 3 14.50 -15.33 6.69
N TRP A 4 14.65 -14.41 5.77
CA TRP A 4 13.73 -13.29 5.67
C TRP A 4 12.32 -13.81 5.40
N HIS A 5 11.33 -13.09 5.91
CA HIS A 5 9.96 -13.41 5.57
C HIS A 5 9.78 -13.36 4.05
N LYS A 6 8.94 -14.23 3.52
CA LYS A 6 8.70 -14.37 2.08
C LYS A 6 8.34 -13.03 1.39
N SER A 7 7.65 -12.12 2.10
CA SER A 7 7.31 -10.80 1.58
C SER A 7 8.51 -9.97 1.15
N VAL A 8 9.63 -10.11 1.87
CA VAL A 8 10.87 -9.39 1.54
C VAL A 8 11.50 -9.97 0.26
N ALA A 9 11.55 -11.29 0.17
CA ALA A 9 12.05 -11.96 -1.04
C ALA A 9 11.18 -11.64 -2.27
N ASP A 10 9.85 -11.66 -2.11
CA ASP A 10 8.92 -11.30 -3.17
C ASP A 10 9.07 -9.83 -3.60
N ALA A 11 9.30 -8.90 -2.66
CA ALA A 11 9.54 -7.49 -2.99
C ALA A 11 10.79 -7.32 -3.86
N PHE A 12 11.90 -7.98 -3.52
CA PHE A 12 13.10 -7.98 -4.36
C PHE A 12 12.84 -8.61 -5.74
N GLY A 13 12.12 -9.72 -5.78
CA GLY A 13 11.76 -10.36 -7.03
C GLY A 13 10.89 -9.49 -7.95
N VAL A 14 9.99 -8.69 -7.37
CA VAL A 14 9.21 -7.70 -8.12
C VAL A 14 10.10 -6.58 -8.67
N LEU A 15 11.01 -6.06 -7.86
CA LEU A 15 11.94 -5.00 -8.27
C LEU A 15 12.88 -5.46 -9.40
N THR A 16 13.30 -6.73 -9.38
CA THR A 16 14.16 -7.31 -10.44
C THR A 16 13.37 -7.82 -11.64
N GLY A 17 12.04 -7.86 -11.56
CA GLY A 17 11.17 -8.39 -12.61
C GLY A 17 11.08 -9.92 -12.67
N GLU A 18 11.68 -10.63 -11.70
CA GLU A 18 11.60 -12.08 -11.59
C GLU A 18 10.23 -12.56 -11.10
N VAL A 19 9.60 -11.76 -10.20
CA VAL A 19 8.26 -12.03 -9.67
C VAL A 19 7.27 -11.06 -10.31
N ARG A 20 6.29 -11.58 -11.03
CA ARG A 20 5.23 -10.80 -11.68
C ARG A 20 3.88 -10.87 -10.97
N THR A 21 3.74 -11.79 -10.02
CA THR A 21 2.49 -12.00 -9.30
C THR A 21 2.81 -12.15 -7.82
N VAL A 22 2.31 -11.23 -7.02
CA VAL A 22 2.37 -11.30 -5.56
C VAL A 22 1.02 -11.73 -5.03
N ARG A 23 1.03 -12.68 -4.10
CA ARG A 23 -0.16 -13.14 -3.39
C ARG A 23 -0.11 -12.68 -1.94
N GLY A 24 -1.25 -12.50 -1.32
CA GLY A 24 -1.29 -12.20 0.10
C GLY A 24 -0.74 -13.33 0.95
N TYR A 25 -0.14 -12.99 2.07
CA TYR A 25 0.46 -13.93 3.03
C TYR A 25 -0.58 -14.44 4.02
N GLU A 26 -0.27 -15.55 4.69
CA GLU A 26 -1.21 -16.29 5.54
C GLU A 26 -1.61 -15.52 6.79
N GLY A 27 -0.72 -14.66 7.30
CA GLY A 27 -0.95 -13.94 8.53
C GLY A 27 -0.01 -12.77 8.72
N TRP A 28 -0.03 -12.24 9.93
CA TRP A 28 0.78 -11.11 10.36
C TRP A 28 1.17 -11.25 11.84
N GLU A 29 2.17 -10.50 12.28
CA GLU A 29 2.59 -10.43 13.68
C GLU A 29 1.93 -9.23 14.34
N ARG A 30 1.19 -9.46 15.44
CA ARG A 30 0.46 -8.41 16.14
C ARG A 30 1.38 -7.47 16.91
N ASP A 31 2.46 -7.99 17.44
CA ASP A 31 3.36 -7.26 18.35
C ASP A 31 4.79 -7.36 17.83
N ASP A 32 5.09 -6.51 16.87
CA ASP A 32 6.36 -6.48 16.16
C ASP A 32 7.56 -6.07 17.04
N ALA A 33 7.30 -5.32 18.10
CA ALA A 33 8.35 -4.88 19.03
C ALA A 33 8.76 -5.95 20.03
N LYS A 34 7.96 -7.01 20.19
CA LYS A 34 8.17 -8.01 21.23
C LYS A 34 9.43 -8.85 20.95
N GLY A 35 10.41 -8.71 21.84
CA GLY A 35 11.70 -9.41 21.74
C GLY A 35 12.69 -8.83 20.74
N ARG A 36 12.29 -7.86 19.92
CA ARG A 36 13.22 -7.06 19.11
C ARG A 36 13.75 -5.90 19.94
N SER A 37 15.06 -5.72 19.94
CA SER A 37 15.75 -4.65 20.63
C SER A 37 17.01 -4.27 19.86
N GLU A 38 17.72 -3.23 20.31
CA GLU A 38 19.02 -2.89 19.76
C GLU A 38 20.02 -4.06 19.91
N GLU A 39 19.86 -4.90 20.92
CA GLU A 39 20.69 -6.08 21.15
C GLU A 39 20.32 -7.26 20.24
N ASN A 40 19.08 -7.30 19.77
CA ASN A 40 18.56 -8.36 18.91
C ASN A 40 17.69 -7.83 17.75
N PRO A 41 18.27 -7.00 16.86
CA PRO A 41 17.52 -6.37 15.78
C PRO A 41 17.09 -7.36 14.67
N TYR A 42 17.70 -8.55 14.64
CA TYR A 42 17.46 -9.54 13.59
C TYR A 42 16.51 -10.66 14.01
N LEU A 43 15.79 -10.50 15.10
CA LEU A 43 14.78 -11.47 15.49
C LEU A 43 13.73 -11.59 14.37
N PRO A 44 13.52 -12.79 13.81
CA PRO A 44 12.59 -12.96 12.70
C PRO A 44 11.15 -12.69 13.15
N TYR A 45 10.32 -12.24 12.21
CA TYR A 45 8.89 -12.08 12.44
C TYR A 45 8.22 -13.42 12.70
N GLN A 46 7.30 -13.43 13.64
CA GLN A 46 6.49 -14.60 13.99
C GLN A 46 5.03 -14.30 13.63
N ILE A 47 4.44 -15.11 12.78
CA ILE A 47 3.03 -14.98 12.44
C ILE A 47 2.21 -15.42 13.66
N THR A 48 1.54 -14.46 14.30
CA THR A 48 0.70 -14.68 15.48
C THR A 48 -0.78 -14.59 15.16
N GLU A 49 -1.15 -13.94 14.08
CA GLU A 49 -2.54 -13.68 13.71
C GLU A 49 -2.81 -14.08 12.25
N PRO A 50 -3.94 -14.74 11.99
CA PRO A 50 -4.36 -15.01 10.62
C PRO A 50 -4.77 -13.73 9.91
N ARG A 51 -4.49 -13.66 8.62
CA ARG A 51 -4.98 -12.59 7.78
C ARG A 51 -6.46 -12.79 7.48
N VAL A 52 -7.28 -11.80 7.84
CA VAL A 52 -8.70 -11.75 7.49
C VAL A 52 -8.92 -10.57 6.57
N LEU A 53 -9.17 -10.82 5.29
CA LEU A 53 -9.59 -9.79 4.34
C LEU A 53 -11.09 -9.58 4.47
N ARG A 54 -11.47 -8.35 4.79
CA ARG A 54 -12.87 -7.91 4.70
C ARG A 54 -13.08 -7.27 3.34
N ARG A 55 -14.00 -7.81 2.57
CA ARG A 55 -14.42 -7.25 1.30
C ARG A 55 -15.74 -6.52 1.49
N PHE A 56 -15.92 -5.43 0.76
CA PHE A 56 -17.25 -4.86 0.61
C PHE A 56 -18.10 -5.77 -0.28
N PRO A 57 -19.44 -5.75 -0.13
CA PRO A 57 -20.34 -6.70 -0.80
C PRO A 57 -20.18 -6.81 -2.32
N ASP A 58 -19.74 -5.74 -2.98
CA ASP A 58 -19.59 -5.70 -4.45
C ASP A 58 -18.14 -5.95 -4.93
N ALA A 59 -17.25 -6.39 -4.06
CA ALA A 59 -15.80 -6.48 -4.32
C ALA A 59 -15.33 -7.83 -4.86
N ASP A 60 -16.21 -8.67 -5.38
CA ASP A 60 -15.82 -9.95 -6.03
C ASP A 60 -15.32 -9.78 -7.47
N ARG A 61 -15.17 -8.54 -7.91
CA ARG A 61 -14.66 -8.24 -9.26
C ARG A 61 -13.13 -8.13 -9.24
N ALA A 62 -12.52 -8.67 -10.28
CA ALA A 62 -11.14 -8.35 -10.59
C ALA A 62 -11.07 -6.88 -11.05
N PHE A 63 -10.08 -6.17 -10.57
CA PHE A 63 -9.77 -4.81 -11.03
C PHE A 63 -8.53 -4.86 -11.90
N GLU A 64 -8.56 -4.13 -12.99
CA GLU A 64 -7.43 -3.98 -13.90
C GLU A 64 -7.17 -2.49 -14.10
N GLY A 65 -5.91 -2.11 -14.14
CA GLY A 65 -5.50 -0.72 -14.33
C GLY A 65 -4.09 -0.47 -13.81
N ARG A 66 -3.61 0.75 -14.01
CA ARG A 66 -2.33 1.20 -13.46
C ARG A 66 -2.44 1.36 -11.96
N LEU A 67 -1.47 0.80 -11.25
CA LEU A 67 -1.40 0.91 -9.80
C LEU A 67 -0.81 2.27 -9.43
N ILE A 68 -1.54 3.06 -8.66
CA ILE A 68 -1.12 4.37 -8.16
C ILE A 68 -1.62 4.57 -6.74
N GLY A 69 -0.88 5.29 -5.92
CA GLY A 69 -1.29 5.58 -4.55
C GLY A 69 -0.13 5.72 -3.59
N GLY A 70 -0.39 5.47 -2.31
CA GLY A 70 0.56 5.57 -1.22
C GLY A 70 -0.10 5.97 0.09
N CYS A 71 0.70 6.53 0.99
CA CYS A 71 0.23 7.03 2.28
C CYS A 71 -0.50 8.37 2.10
N LEU A 72 -1.77 8.43 2.47
CA LEU A 72 -2.60 9.64 2.38
C LEU A 72 -2.02 10.82 3.15
N ASP A 73 -1.36 10.55 4.30
CA ASP A 73 -0.71 11.60 5.09
C ASP A 73 0.39 12.33 4.29
N CYS A 74 1.02 11.62 3.34
CA CYS A 74 2.02 12.18 2.45
C CYS A 74 1.40 12.75 1.18
N LEU A 75 0.45 12.05 0.56
CA LEU A 75 -0.17 12.44 -0.70
C LEU A 75 -0.86 13.79 -0.61
N VAL A 76 -1.58 14.06 0.47
CA VAL A 76 -2.26 15.36 0.67
C VAL A 76 -1.29 16.54 0.74
N ASN A 77 -0.02 16.30 1.08
CA ASN A 77 0.99 17.35 1.16
C ASN A 77 1.58 17.71 -0.21
N ILE A 78 1.52 16.83 -1.19
CA ILE A 78 2.01 17.11 -2.54
C ILE A 78 0.91 17.60 -3.47
N LEU A 79 -0.34 17.31 -3.15
CA LEU A 79 -1.52 17.64 -3.95
C LEU A 79 -1.59 19.13 -4.28
N GLY A 80 -1.60 19.46 -5.58
CA GLY A 80 -1.64 20.83 -6.07
C GLY A 80 -0.34 21.62 -5.92
N THR A 81 0.75 21.00 -5.49
CA THR A 81 2.07 21.63 -5.46
C THR A 81 2.79 21.45 -6.80
N LYS A 82 3.92 22.13 -6.99
CA LYS A 82 4.77 21.95 -8.18
C LYS A 82 5.36 20.55 -8.35
N TYR A 83 5.25 19.70 -7.32
CA TYR A 83 5.71 18.30 -7.33
C TYR A 83 4.60 17.32 -7.68
N ASP A 84 3.37 17.81 -7.81
CA ASP A 84 2.19 17.02 -8.15
C ASP A 84 2.13 16.79 -9.66
N GLY A 85 2.64 15.66 -10.09
CA GLY A 85 2.54 15.19 -11.48
C GLY A 85 1.38 14.21 -11.70
N THR A 86 0.49 14.06 -10.71
CA THR A 86 -0.55 13.02 -10.74
C THR A 86 -1.61 13.30 -11.79
N VAL A 87 -2.04 14.55 -11.93
CA VAL A 87 -3.04 14.95 -12.94
C VAL A 87 -2.54 14.63 -14.34
N ASP A 88 -1.28 14.99 -14.66
CA ASP A 88 -0.69 14.70 -15.96
C ASP A 88 -0.56 13.20 -16.21
N PHE A 89 -0.23 12.44 -15.17
CA PHE A 89 -0.17 10.98 -15.23
C PHE A 89 -1.54 10.35 -15.49
N VAL A 90 -2.56 10.80 -14.74
CA VAL A 90 -3.93 10.31 -14.89
C VAL A 90 -4.46 10.64 -16.28
N GLU A 91 -4.30 11.86 -16.77
CA GLU A 91 -4.75 12.26 -18.10
C GLU A 91 -4.02 11.47 -19.21
N LYS A 92 -2.71 11.26 -19.07
CA LYS A 92 -1.91 10.53 -20.03
C LYS A 92 -2.33 9.07 -20.19
N TYR A 93 -2.78 8.44 -19.11
CA TYR A 93 -3.05 7.01 -19.06
C TYR A 93 -4.51 6.65 -18.75
N LYS A 94 -5.42 7.58 -18.94
CA LYS A 94 -6.85 7.42 -18.59
C LYS A 94 -7.52 6.20 -19.23
N GLU A 95 -7.08 5.80 -20.42
CA GLU A 95 -7.64 4.65 -21.13
C GLU A 95 -7.25 3.29 -20.48
N ASP A 96 -6.17 3.27 -19.70
CA ASP A 96 -5.70 2.07 -19.03
C ASP A 96 -6.50 1.76 -17.75
N GLY A 97 -7.23 2.75 -17.23
CA GLY A 97 -7.85 2.69 -15.91
C GLY A 97 -6.84 2.75 -14.77
N PHE A 98 -7.32 2.93 -13.55
CA PHE A 98 -6.46 3.05 -12.36
C PHE A 98 -6.97 2.20 -11.21
N VAL A 99 -6.02 1.61 -10.48
CA VAL A 99 -6.27 0.96 -9.20
C VAL A 99 -5.52 1.76 -8.14
N TRP A 100 -6.27 2.50 -7.31
CA TRP A 100 -5.72 3.26 -6.21
C TRP A 100 -5.50 2.37 -4.99
N PHE A 101 -4.27 2.38 -4.46
CA PHE A 101 -4.00 1.84 -3.13
C PHE A 101 -3.69 2.98 -2.17
N LEU A 102 -4.46 3.09 -1.11
CA LEU A 102 -4.37 4.18 -0.15
C LEU A 102 -4.20 3.59 1.25
N GLU A 103 -3.26 4.15 1.96
CA GLU A 103 -2.98 3.82 3.36
C GLU A 103 -3.01 5.12 4.17
N ALA A 104 -3.45 5.08 5.40
CA ALA A 104 -3.45 6.22 6.32
C ALA A 104 -2.89 5.78 7.67
N CYS A 105 -1.89 6.49 8.16
CA CYS A 105 -1.24 6.23 9.44
C CYS A 105 -1.90 7.03 10.57
N ASP A 106 -1.91 8.35 10.45
CA ASP A 106 -2.35 9.26 11.51
C ASP A 106 -3.70 9.94 11.23
N LEU A 107 -4.23 9.81 10.02
CA LEU A 107 -5.49 10.43 9.64
C LEU A 107 -6.69 9.75 10.29
N ASN A 108 -7.53 10.52 10.96
CA ASN A 108 -8.83 10.03 11.37
C ASN A 108 -9.81 9.95 10.18
N VAL A 109 -10.96 9.31 10.37
CA VAL A 109 -11.98 9.09 9.32
C VAL A 109 -12.40 10.37 8.60
N PHE A 110 -12.54 11.49 9.32
CA PHE A 110 -12.92 12.76 8.70
C PHE A 110 -11.80 13.35 7.86
N ALA A 111 -10.53 13.18 8.29
CA ALA A 111 -9.38 13.61 7.52
C ALA A 111 -9.21 12.76 6.26
N ILE A 112 -9.36 11.43 6.34
CA ILE A 112 -9.37 10.52 5.19
C ILE A 112 -10.44 10.95 4.18
N ARG A 113 -11.67 11.21 4.64
CA ARG A 113 -12.75 11.66 3.76
C ARG A 113 -12.41 12.99 3.04
N ARG A 114 -11.82 13.94 3.76
CA ARG A 114 -11.39 15.22 3.17
C ARG A 114 -10.27 15.02 2.14
N ALA A 115 -9.30 14.16 2.48
CA ALA A 115 -8.20 13.84 1.57
C ALA A 115 -8.70 13.26 0.25
N ILE A 116 -9.56 12.25 0.30
CA ILE A 116 -10.16 11.64 -0.90
C ILE A 116 -10.98 12.66 -1.69
N TRP A 117 -11.76 13.50 -1.02
CA TRP A 117 -12.51 14.58 -1.67
C TRP A 117 -11.59 15.58 -2.38
N GLN A 118 -10.45 15.95 -1.75
CA GLN A 118 -9.47 16.83 -2.36
C GLN A 118 -8.81 16.20 -3.59
N MET A 119 -8.45 14.91 -3.51
CA MET A 119 -7.87 14.18 -4.64
C MET A 119 -8.81 14.16 -5.84
N GLU A 120 -10.09 13.84 -5.62
CA GLU A 120 -11.12 13.86 -6.66
C GLU A 120 -11.24 15.24 -7.32
N HIS A 121 -11.32 16.33 -6.52
CA HIS A 121 -11.48 17.70 -7.02
C HIS A 121 -10.19 18.27 -7.63
N ALA A 122 -9.05 17.72 -7.33
CA ALA A 122 -7.79 18.04 -7.98
C ALA A 122 -7.58 17.30 -9.32
N GLY A 123 -8.45 16.36 -9.66
CA GLY A 123 -8.37 15.58 -10.89
C GLY A 123 -7.45 14.35 -10.81
N TRP A 124 -7.25 13.84 -9.60
CA TRP A 124 -6.48 12.61 -9.36
C TRP A 124 -7.31 11.36 -9.64
#